data_740e863e011659e4c91c702396cd8b0e
#
_entry.id   740e863e011659e4c91c702396cd8b0e
#
_cell.length_a   1.000
_cell.length_b   1.000
_cell.length_c   1.000
_cell.angle_alpha   90.00
_cell.angle_beta   90.00
_cell.angle_gamma   90.00
#
_symmetry.space_group_name_H-M   'P 1'
#
loop_
_entity.id
_entity.type
_entity.pdbx_description
1 polymer ?
#
loop_
_entity_poly.entity_id
_entity_poly.type
_entity_poly.pdbx_seq_one_letter_code
_entity_poly.pdbx_strand_id
1 'polypeptide(L)'
;MWLAWTVLAYALNAVSVSIDKVLFFTKQVKQPAAYVVTICTLGLLVFVLAPWGLSVPTVKGAILCFLTGVFFVGGLWLLFITLQHGEASRVTSFIGAWSPIFVLLATYWLIGDKLSWLEFGAFAL
;
A
#
# COMPACT_ATOMS: atom_id res chain seq x y z
N MET A 1 13.68 12.79 -14.30
CA MET A 1 12.74 11.75 -14.80
C MET A 1 11.99 11.01 -13.69
N TRP A 2 12.63 10.67 -12.57
CA TRP A 2 11.96 9.94 -11.47
C TRP A 2 10.73 10.65 -10.88
N LEU A 3 10.78 11.98 -10.76
CA LEU A 3 9.70 12.80 -10.22
C LEU A 3 8.41 12.71 -11.06
N ALA A 4 8.54 12.67 -12.39
CA ALA A 4 7.38 12.51 -13.29
C ALA A 4 6.72 11.13 -13.10
N TRP A 5 7.51 10.08 -12.94
CA TRP A 5 6.98 8.73 -12.65
C TRP A 5 6.30 8.65 -11.29
N THR A 6 6.85 9.34 -10.28
CA THR A 6 6.26 9.43 -8.95
C THR A 6 4.91 10.14 -8.99
N VAL A 7 4.84 11.29 -9.65
CA VAL A 7 3.57 12.04 -9.81
C VAL A 7 2.53 11.20 -10.55
N LEU A 8 2.93 10.53 -11.63
CA LEU A 8 2.03 9.64 -12.38
C LEU A 8 1.52 8.48 -11.50
N ALA A 9 2.39 7.85 -10.72
CA ALA A 9 2.01 6.77 -9.81
C ALA A 9 0.99 7.24 -8.76
N TYR A 10 1.19 8.39 -8.15
CA TYR A 10 0.24 8.97 -7.20
C TYR A 10 -1.08 9.36 -7.86
N ALA A 11 -1.05 9.90 -9.07
CA ALA A 11 -2.27 10.23 -9.82
C ALA A 11 -3.08 8.97 -10.14
N LEU A 12 -2.43 7.90 -10.61
CA LEU A 12 -3.09 6.60 -10.86
C LEU A 12 -3.66 6.00 -9.58
N ASN A 13 -2.92 6.09 -8.46
CA ASN A 13 -3.40 5.62 -7.16
C ASN A 13 -4.64 6.40 -6.70
N ALA A 14 -4.65 7.73 -6.85
CA ALA A 14 -5.81 8.55 -6.51
C ALA A 14 -7.04 8.19 -7.34
N VAL A 15 -6.87 7.93 -8.64
CA VAL A 15 -7.95 7.46 -9.52
C VAL A 15 -8.45 6.09 -9.06
N SER A 16 -7.55 5.16 -8.74
CA SER A 16 -7.92 3.82 -8.24
C SER A 16 -8.78 3.91 -6.97
N VAL A 17 -8.34 4.66 -5.97
CA VAL A 17 -9.10 4.85 -4.71
C VAL A 17 -10.46 5.50 -4.96
N SER A 18 -10.54 6.42 -5.93
CA SER A 18 -11.82 7.05 -6.29
C SER A 18 -12.79 6.06 -6.93
N ILE A 19 -12.30 5.19 -7.81
CA ILE A 19 -13.08 4.10 -8.42
C ILE A 19 -13.56 3.12 -7.35
N ASP A 20 -12.67 2.71 -6.45
CA ASP A 20 -12.99 1.83 -5.32
C ASP A 20 -14.12 2.42 -4.48
N LYS A 21 -14.04 3.72 -4.17
CA LYS A 21 -15.10 4.40 -3.42
C LYS A 21 -16.45 4.38 -4.14
N VAL A 22 -16.46 4.62 -5.46
CA VAL A 22 -17.71 4.56 -6.25
C VAL A 22 -18.29 3.16 -6.24
N LEU A 23 -17.47 2.12 -6.39
CA LEU A 23 -17.90 0.72 -6.34
C LEU A 23 -18.55 0.36 -4.99
N PHE A 24 -17.97 0.81 -3.89
CA PHE A 24 -18.54 0.59 -2.56
C PHE A 24 -19.79 1.43 -2.30
N PHE A 25 -19.82 2.68 -2.77
CA PHE A 25 -20.97 3.56 -2.60
C PHE A 25 -22.21 3.06 -3.36
N THR A 26 -22.03 2.54 -4.58
CA THR A 26 -23.12 1.97 -5.41
C THR A 26 -23.61 0.61 -4.90
N LYS A 27 -23.07 0.10 -3.77
CA LYS A 27 -23.41 -1.20 -3.17
C LYS A 27 -23.23 -2.39 -4.14
N GLN A 28 -22.47 -2.21 -5.21
CA GLN A 28 -22.15 -3.31 -6.12
C GLN A 28 -21.25 -4.36 -5.44
N VAL A 29 -20.39 -3.91 -4.53
CA VAL A 29 -19.57 -4.78 -3.70
C VAL A 29 -20.20 -4.89 -2.30
N LYS A 30 -20.90 -5.99 -2.06
CA LYS A 30 -21.57 -6.25 -0.77
C LYS A 30 -20.59 -6.68 0.33
N GLN A 31 -19.49 -7.32 -0.05
CA GLN A 31 -18.51 -7.88 0.89
C GLN A 31 -17.10 -7.38 0.57
N PRO A 32 -16.47 -6.57 1.44
CA PRO A 32 -15.09 -6.11 1.26
C PRO A 32 -14.10 -7.24 1.09
N ALA A 33 -14.31 -8.36 1.82
CA ALA A 33 -13.45 -9.53 1.74
C ALA A 33 -13.39 -10.13 0.34
N ALA A 34 -14.52 -10.25 -0.36
CA ALA A 34 -14.56 -10.77 -1.73
C ALA A 34 -13.78 -9.86 -2.70
N TYR A 35 -13.86 -8.54 -2.49
CA TYR A 35 -13.14 -7.58 -3.29
C TYR A 35 -11.62 -7.68 -3.09
N VAL A 36 -11.18 -7.80 -1.82
CA VAL A 36 -9.76 -8.01 -1.50
C VAL A 36 -9.24 -9.30 -2.16
N VAL A 37 -9.97 -10.39 -2.07
CA VAL A 37 -9.60 -11.67 -2.71
C VAL A 37 -9.46 -11.49 -4.23
N THR A 38 -10.37 -10.77 -4.86
CA THR A 38 -10.30 -10.50 -6.31
C THR A 38 -9.04 -9.71 -6.68
N ILE A 39 -8.73 -8.64 -5.94
CA ILE A 39 -7.51 -7.84 -6.15
C ILE A 39 -6.25 -8.69 -5.95
N CYS A 40 -6.21 -9.49 -4.89
CA CYS A 40 -5.08 -10.37 -4.64
C CYS A 40 -4.91 -11.42 -5.74
N THR A 41 -6.02 -11.96 -6.27
CA THR A 41 -5.98 -12.91 -7.39
C THR A 41 -5.46 -12.24 -8.66
N LEU A 42 -5.89 -11.00 -8.95
CA LEU A 42 -5.33 -10.23 -10.06
C LEU A 42 -3.82 -9.96 -9.86
N GLY A 43 -3.38 -9.78 -8.62
CA GLY A 43 -1.96 -9.65 -8.29
C GLY A 43 -1.13 -10.87 -8.69
N LEU A 44 -1.72 -12.07 -8.74
CA LEU A 44 -1.02 -13.26 -9.22
C LEU A 44 -0.63 -13.19 -10.70
N LEU A 45 -1.24 -12.30 -11.49
CA LEU A 45 -0.84 -12.06 -12.87
C LEU A 45 0.62 -11.58 -12.99
N VAL A 46 1.20 -11.03 -11.91
CA VAL A 46 2.63 -10.70 -11.85
C VAL A 46 3.51 -11.93 -12.11
N PHE A 47 3.07 -13.14 -11.77
CA PHE A 47 3.82 -14.36 -12.06
C PHE A 47 3.97 -14.63 -13.57
N VAL A 48 3.12 -14.06 -14.41
CA VAL A 48 3.29 -14.12 -15.86
C VAL A 48 4.56 -13.38 -16.31
N LEU A 49 4.97 -12.37 -15.55
CA LEU A 49 6.20 -11.61 -15.78
C LEU A 49 7.45 -12.26 -15.16
N ALA A 50 7.27 -13.35 -14.40
CA ALA A 50 8.36 -14.07 -13.72
C ALA A 50 9.54 -14.43 -14.63
N PRO A 51 9.34 -14.89 -15.90
CA PRO A 51 10.44 -15.27 -16.76
C PRO A 51 11.37 -14.11 -17.12
N TRP A 52 10.93 -12.86 -16.99
CA TRP A 52 11.69 -11.68 -17.43
C TRP A 52 12.43 -10.94 -16.32
N GLY A 53 12.27 -11.30 -15.06
CA GLY A 53 12.92 -10.50 -14.02
C GLY A 53 12.82 -10.98 -12.58
N LEU A 54 12.18 -12.09 -12.28
CA LEU A 54 12.11 -12.62 -10.93
C LEU A 54 13.39 -13.43 -10.60
N SER A 55 14.28 -12.83 -9.83
CA SER A 55 15.31 -13.62 -9.15
C SER A 55 14.71 -14.37 -7.97
N VAL A 56 15.10 -15.63 -7.79
CA VAL A 56 14.62 -16.42 -6.63
C VAL A 56 15.11 -15.75 -5.34
N PRO A 57 14.19 -15.32 -4.46
CA PRO A 57 14.57 -14.67 -3.23
C PRO A 57 15.28 -15.65 -2.29
N THR A 58 16.21 -15.14 -1.50
CA THR A 58 16.79 -15.88 -0.38
C THR A 58 15.69 -16.28 0.62
N VAL A 59 15.88 -17.35 1.38
CA VAL A 59 14.90 -17.82 2.38
C VAL A 59 14.43 -16.69 3.31
N LYS A 60 15.37 -15.85 3.79
CA LYS A 60 15.04 -14.66 4.58
C LYS A 60 14.16 -13.67 3.80
N GLY A 61 14.48 -13.44 2.53
CA GLY A 61 13.68 -12.59 1.65
C GLY A 61 12.27 -13.13 1.44
N ALA A 62 12.14 -14.44 1.24
CA ALA A 62 10.83 -15.10 1.08
C ALA A 62 9.95 -14.95 2.33
N ILE A 63 10.51 -15.10 3.52
CA ILE A 63 9.78 -14.90 4.79
C ILE A 63 9.33 -13.45 4.93
N LEU A 64 10.21 -12.49 4.64
CA LEU A 64 9.85 -11.06 4.69
C LEU A 64 8.77 -10.71 3.67
N CYS A 65 8.85 -11.22 2.45
CA CYS A 65 7.83 -11.02 1.42
C CYS A 65 6.48 -11.61 1.85
N PHE A 66 6.48 -12.80 2.44
CA PHE A 66 5.26 -13.43 2.95
C PHE A 66 4.63 -12.59 4.06
N LEU A 67 5.44 -12.17 5.03
CA LEU A 67 4.97 -11.33 6.15
C LEU A 67 4.40 -9.99 5.64
N THR A 68 5.10 -9.34 4.71
CA THR A 68 4.64 -8.11 4.06
C THR A 68 3.31 -8.33 3.33
N GLY A 69 3.17 -9.45 2.62
CA GLY A 69 1.92 -9.83 1.94
C GLY A 69 0.75 -9.96 2.90
N VAL A 70 0.94 -10.64 4.04
CA VAL A 70 -0.09 -10.80 5.08
C VAL A 70 -0.52 -9.44 5.64
N PHE A 71 0.43 -8.59 5.99
CA PHE A 71 0.13 -7.23 6.48
C PHE A 71 -0.54 -6.37 5.42
N PHE A 72 -0.13 -6.50 4.16
CA PHE A 72 -0.74 -5.77 3.05
C PHE A 72 -2.20 -6.15 2.84
N VAL A 73 -2.52 -7.46 2.82
CA VAL A 73 -3.90 -7.95 2.69
C VAL A 73 -4.76 -7.50 3.87
N GLY A 74 -4.24 -7.59 5.09
CA GLY A 74 -4.91 -7.07 6.28
C GLY A 74 -5.18 -5.57 6.22
N GLY A 75 -4.20 -4.80 5.77
CA GLY A 75 -4.32 -3.36 5.56
C GLY A 75 -5.37 -3.00 4.50
N LEU A 76 -5.37 -3.69 3.37
CA LEU A 76 -6.40 -3.51 2.34
C LEU A 76 -7.80 -3.82 2.86
N TRP A 77 -7.94 -4.89 3.61
CA TRP A 77 -9.23 -5.26 4.18
C TRP A 77 -9.77 -4.18 5.13
N LEU A 78 -8.92 -3.70 6.05
CA LEU A 78 -9.28 -2.60 6.95
C LEU A 78 -9.59 -1.32 6.18
N LEU A 79 -8.81 -1.00 5.14
CA LEU A 79 -9.06 0.16 4.27
C LEU A 79 -10.45 0.08 3.65
N PHE A 80 -10.82 -1.05 3.07
CA PHE A 80 -12.13 -1.19 2.40
C PHE A 80 -13.31 -1.17 3.38
N ILE A 81 -13.15 -1.75 4.57
CA ILE A 81 -14.17 -1.60 5.64
C ILE A 81 -14.34 -0.12 6.00
N THR A 82 -13.25 0.59 6.15
CA THR A 82 -13.30 2.02 6.52
C THR A 82 -13.89 2.87 5.39
N LEU A 83 -13.60 2.55 4.13
CA LEU A 83 -14.19 3.23 2.98
C LEU A 83 -15.70 3.00 2.83
N GLN A 84 -16.23 1.88 3.32
CA GLN A 84 -17.67 1.64 3.33
C GLN A 84 -18.43 2.59 4.27
N HIS A 85 -17.82 2.98 5.38
CA HIS A 85 -18.46 3.77 6.44
C HIS A 85 -17.98 5.22 6.47
N GLY A 86 -16.85 5.54 5.85
CA GLY A 86 -16.20 6.84 5.89
C GLY A 86 -16.10 7.56 4.55
N GLU A 87 -15.74 8.84 4.60
CA GLU A 87 -15.38 9.61 3.42
C GLU A 87 -13.96 9.22 2.94
N ALA A 88 -13.83 8.91 1.65
CA ALA A 88 -12.53 8.48 1.08
C ALA A 88 -11.41 9.51 1.31
N SER A 89 -11.74 10.81 1.23
CA SER A 89 -10.76 11.89 1.45
C SER A 89 -10.19 11.88 2.87
N ARG A 90 -11.01 11.62 3.86
CA ARG A 90 -10.57 11.55 5.27
C ARG A 90 -9.72 10.31 5.54
N VAL A 91 -10.15 9.17 5.01
CA VAL A 91 -9.44 7.90 5.19
C VAL A 91 -8.05 7.95 4.54
N THR A 92 -7.97 8.40 3.28
CA THR A 92 -6.69 8.48 2.56
C THR A 92 -5.75 9.53 3.14
N SER A 93 -6.27 10.68 3.58
CA SER A 93 -5.46 11.71 4.24
C SER A 93 -4.91 11.22 5.58
N PHE A 94 -5.70 10.49 6.36
CA PHE A 94 -5.26 9.91 7.62
C PHE A 94 -4.15 8.87 7.40
N ILE A 95 -4.33 7.95 6.45
CA ILE A 95 -3.31 6.94 6.12
C ILE A 95 -2.05 7.63 5.59
N GLY A 96 -2.21 8.65 4.72
CA GLY A 96 -1.09 9.42 4.18
C GLY A 96 -0.27 10.13 5.26
N ALA A 97 -0.92 10.69 6.28
CA ALA A 97 -0.25 11.36 7.39
C ALA A 97 0.49 10.39 8.34
N TRP A 98 -0.07 9.21 8.59
CA TRP A 98 0.52 8.22 9.50
C TRP A 98 1.57 7.33 8.85
N SER A 99 1.46 7.09 7.55
CA SER A 99 2.37 6.20 6.81
C SER A 99 3.84 6.60 6.95
N PRO A 100 4.25 7.88 6.78
CA PRO A 100 5.64 8.28 6.95
C PRO A 100 6.18 7.99 8.37
N ILE A 101 5.35 8.20 9.40
CA ILE A 101 5.74 7.96 10.80
C ILE A 101 6.03 6.48 11.02
N PHE A 102 5.16 5.59 10.53
CA PHE A 102 5.38 4.15 10.64
C PHE A 102 6.58 3.67 9.83
N VAL A 103 6.78 4.22 8.63
CA VAL A 103 7.96 3.91 7.81
C VAL A 103 9.25 4.32 8.54
N LEU A 104 9.26 5.52 9.14
CA LEU A 104 10.40 6.02 9.90
C LEU A 104 10.72 5.13 11.11
N LEU A 105 9.70 4.75 11.88
CA LEU A 105 9.85 3.84 13.02
C LEU A 105 10.36 2.46 12.57
N ALA A 106 9.81 1.93 11.50
CA ALA A 106 10.23 0.64 10.94
C ALA A 106 11.68 0.69 10.43
N THR A 107 12.08 1.75 9.74
CA THR A 107 13.44 1.95 9.26
C THR A 107 14.43 2.01 10.43
N TYR A 108 14.12 2.78 11.46
CA TYR A 108 14.95 2.88 12.66
C TYR A 108 15.13 1.52 13.36
N TRP A 109 14.04 0.75 13.49
CA TRP A 109 14.05 -0.53 14.21
C TRP A 109 14.68 -1.68 13.40
N LEU A 110 14.43 -1.74 12.09
CA LEU A 110 14.85 -2.87 11.24
C LEU A 110 16.23 -2.67 10.61
N ILE A 111 16.58 -1.44 10.26
CA ILE A 111 17.81 -1.15 9.53
C ILE A 111 18.86 -0.56 10.49
N GLY A 112 18.45 0.02 11.62
CA GLY A 112 19.36 0.63 12.60
C GLY A 112 19.99 1.93 12.07
N ASP A 113 19.50 2.48 10.99
CA ASP A 113 19.99 3.74 10.43
C ASP A 113 19.63 4.90 11.37
N LYS A 114 20.67 5.62 11.80
CA LYS A 114 20.49 6.84 12.60
C LYS A 114 20.16 7.99 11.67
N LEU A 115 18.89 8.36 11.62
CA LEU A 115 18.49 9.57 10.89
C LEU A 115 19.24 10.78 11.38
N SER A 116 19.75 11.56 10.44
CA SER A 116 20.32 12.87 10.71
C SER A 116 19.22 13.85 11.14
N TRP A 117 19.56 14.81 11.99
CA TRP A 117 18.64 15.87 12.41
C TRP A 117 17.99 16.63 11.24
N LEU A 118 18.69 16.72 10.10
CA LEU A 118 18.18 17.33 8.85
C LEU A 118 17.07 16.46 8.21
N GLU A 119 17.20 15.16 8.25
CA GLU A 119 16.19 14.22 7.73
C GLU A 119 14.95 14.21 8.62
N PHE A 120 15.14 14.34 9.95
CA PHE A 120 14.02 14.49 10.87
C PHE A 120 13.25 15.80 10.64
N GLY A 121 13.94 16.90 10.33
CA GLY A 121 13.33 18.17 9.97
C GLY A 121 12.56 18.11 8.66
N ALA A 122 13.05 17.36 7.67
CA ALA A 122 12.36 17.16 6.39
C ALA A 122 11.08 16.31 6.51
N PHE A 123 10.99 15.45 7.52
CA PHE A 123 9.78 14.68 7.82
C PHE A 123 8.71 15.49 8.56
N ALA A 124 9.10 16.57 9.24
CA ALA A 124 8.18 17.42 10.02
C ALA A 124 7.52 18.53 9.17
N LEU A 125 7.98 18.74 7.95
CA LEU A 125 7.43 19.69 6.95
C LEU A 125 6.41 19.03 6.05
#